data_2dd4d9e783438f88a516ae31ffb969b6
#
_entry.id   2dd4d9e783438f88a516ae31ffb969b6
#
_cell.length_a   1.000
_cell.length_b   1.000
_cell.length_c   1.000
_cell.angle_alpha   90.00
_cell.angle_beta   90.00
_cell.angle_gamma   90.00
#
_symmetry.space_group_name_H-M   'P 1'
#
loop_
_entity.id
_entity.type
_entity.pdbx_description
1 polymer ?
#
loop_
_entity_poly.entity_id
_entity_poly.type
_entity_poly.pdbx_seq_one_letter_code
_entity_poly.pdbx_strand_id
1 'polypeptide(L)'
;MFTDFRSITDSLPCGLVITDKHLNIQYVNSFAREKIFALRVADNPGNMRDHLFYTTDMRVFDMDDCMRSMVEQKKRNFHKTLITRRGETERLVYFSVKGFSKMNQDFYLFNITDISDEMDCITHSPGTFGKGEYLLRRKIIGHDTRIEEIYRMISLAADADVNVLIQGESGTGKELVADAIHELSDRKNNPFVKVNCAALSETLLESELFGHVKGSFTGAYKDKTGKFEQANGGTIFLDEIGEISQSIQVKLLRVLQDKTIEKVGDNKSVKVDMRIVAATNKDLRELIRKNIFREDLFYRLNVFNIVMPPLRERHLDIPMLIEFFLEKFNRSTSKNIKGVSRDAMKTLMEYPWPGNIRELQNAVEHAFVLVRGNLIEVEDLPEEIRNGMFAGSLKDVDNQQNNDLSATVYYAEIFRKNKSGRLKINKEQLKGVLEMNDWNQSKTADYLGISRVALWKKMKKLGL
;
A
#
# COMPACT_ATOMS: atom_id res chain seq x y z
N MET A 1 -35.56 12.63 -25.48
CA MET A 1 -35.05 12.27 -24.15
C MET A 1 -34.37 10.90 -24.08
N PHE A 2 -34.80 9.87 -24.86
CA PHE A 2 -34.11 8.54 -24.87
C PHE A 2 -32.91 8.49 -25.86
N THR A 3 -32.85 9.33 -26.85
CA THR A 3 -31.72 9.43 -27.79
C THR A 3 -30.46 9.93 -27.11
N ASP A 4 -30.60 10.88 -26.19
CA ASP A 4 -29.44 11.42 -25.44
C ASP A 4 -28.86 10.42 -24.45
N PHE A 5 -29.68 9.58 -23.80
CA PHE A 5 -29.22 8.58 -22.86
C PHE A 5 -28.36 7.51 -23.55
N ARG A 6 -28.76 7.02 -24.71
CA ARG A 6 -27.98 6.04 -25.49
C ARG A 6 -26.63 6.63 -25.90
N SER A 7 -26.61 7.83 -26.42
CA SER A 7 -25.38 8.51 -26.85
C SER A 7 -24.38 8.64 -25.69
N ILE A 8 -24.86 8.99 -24.50
CA ILE A 8 -24.03 9.12 -23.31
C ILE A 8 -23.50 7.75 -22.87
N THR A 9 -24.36 6.75 -22.77
CA THR A 9 -23.95 5.41 -22.29
C THR A 9 -23.06 4.67 -23.27
N ASP A 10 -23.21 4.91 -24.57
CA ASP A 10 -22.37 4.31 -25.62
C ASP A 10 -20.98 4.94 -25.70
N SER A 11 -20.80 6.15 -25.14
CA SER A 11 -19.48 6.79 -25.00
C SER A 11 -18.67 6.32 -23.79
N LEU A 12 -19.28 5.55 -22.89
CA LEU A 12 -18.59 5.08 -21.67
C LEU A 12 -17.67 3.90 -21.99
N PRO A 13 -16.45 3.86 -21.41
CA PRO A 13 -15.51 2.77 -21.58
C PRO A 13 -15.83 1.55 -20.68
N CYS A 14 -17.11 1.34 -20.40
CA CYS A 14 -17.59 0.21 -19.59
C CYS A 14 -18.90 -0.33 -20.14
N GLY A 15 -19.15 -1.63 -19.92
CA GLY A 15 -20.40 -2.28 -20.29
C GLY A 15 -21.51 -1.96 -19.31
N LEU A 16 -22.61 -1.40 -19.81
CA LEU A 16 -23.83 -1.18 -19.03
C LEU A 16 -24.94 -2.08 -19.54
N VAL A 17 -25.52 -2.85 -18.63
CA VAL A 17 -26.66 -3.74 -18.91
C VAL A 17 -27.75 -3.50 -17.87
N ILE A 18 -28.99 -3.34 -18.32
CA ILE A 18 -30.17 -3.27 -17.45
C ILE A 18 -31.03 -4.48 -17.72
N THR A 19 -31.41 -5.19 -16.66
CA THR A 19 -32.31 -6.35 -16.74
C THR A 19 -33.54 -6.15 -15.86
N ASP A 20 -34.59 -6.92 -16.15
CA ASP A 20 -35.69 -7.11 -15.21
C ASP A 20 -35.30 -8.08 -14.07
N LYS A 21 -36.25 -8.33 -13.17
CA LYS A 21 -36.07 -9.27 -12.03
C LYS A 21 -35.80 -10.73 -12.46
N HIS A 22 -36.12 -11.09 -13.71
CA HIS A 22 -35.87 -12.41 -14.29
C HIS A 22 -34.58 -12.47 -15.09
N LEU A 23 -33.76 -11.40 -15.03
CA LEU A 23 -32.50 -11.24 -15.75
C LEU A 23 -32.64 -11.10 -17.26
N ASN A 24 -33.85 -10.85 -17.80
CA ASN A 24 -34.02 -10.53 -19.22
C ASN A 24 -33.43 -9.15 -19.50
N ILE A 25 -32.57 -9.05 -20.50
CA ILE A 25 -31.87 -7.82 -20.84
C ILE A 25 -32.84 -6.84 -21.50
N GLN A 26 -33.07 -5.71 -20.83
CA GLN A 26 -33.91 -4.61 -21.32
C GLN A 26 -33.09 -3.54 -22.02
N TYR A 27 -31.83 -3.40 -21.65
CA TYR A 27 -30.90 -2.44 -22.24
C TYR A 27 -29.47 -2.95 -22.18
N VAL A 28 -28.70 -2.72 -23.22
CA VAL A 28 -27.26 -2.97 -23.28
C VAL A 28 -26.62 -1.87 -24.14
N ASN A 29 -25.55 -1.25 -23.63
CA ASN A 29 -24.79 -0.27 -24.39
C ASN A 29 -23.86 -0.94 -25.42
N SER A 30 -23.32 -0.13 -26.36
CA SER A 30 -22.46 -0.64 -27.44
C SER A 30 -21.22 -1.36 -26.91
N PHE A 31 -20.58 -0.84 -25.85
CA PHE A 31 -19.42 -1.45 -25.24
C PHE A 31 -19.70 -2.89 -24.73
N ALA A 32 -20.78 -3.06 -23.94
CA ALA A 32 -21.15 -4.39 -23.43
C ALA A 32 -21.52 -5.33 -24.61
N ARG A 33 -22.27 -4.83 -25.57
CA ARG A 33 -22.70 -5.61 -26.74
C ARG A 33 -21.51 -6.14 -27.54
N GLU A 34 -20.58 -5.27 -27.90
CA GLU A 34 -19.48 -5.61 -28.79
C GLU A 34 -18.27 -6.23 -28.06
N LYS A 35 -17.91 -5.68 -26.93
CA LYS A 35 -16.67 -6.04 -26.21
C LYS A 35 -16.87 -7.19 -25.22
N ILE A 36 -18.02 -7.23 -24.55
CA ILE A 36 -18.29 -8.24 -23.51
C ILE A 36 -19.04 -9.45 -24.09
N PHE A 37 -20.18 -9.22 -24.74
CA PHE A 37 -21.07 -10.29 -25.20
C PHE A 37 -20.79 -10.74 -26.64
N ALA A 38 -20.02 -9.99 -27.40
CA ALA A 38 -19.73 -10.28 -28.81
C ALA A 38 -20.97 -10.35 -29.72
N LEU A 39 -22.02 -9.62 -29.38
CA LEU A 39 -23.27 -9.56 -30.14
C LEU A 39 -23.17 -8.58 -31.30
N ARG A 40 -23.77 -8.93 -32.45
CA ARG A 40 -23.98 -7.97 -33.55
C ARG A 40 -25.12 -7.01 -33.18
N VAL A 41 -25.18 -5.87 -33.86
CA VAL A 41 -26.21 -4.84 -33.60
C VAL A 41 -27.63 -5.39 -33.72
N ALA A 42 -27.84 -6.36 -34.62
CA ALA A 42 -29.15 -7.02 -34.89
C ALA A 42 -29.48 -8.16 -33.92
N ASP A 43 -28.53 -8.64 -33.15
CA ASP A 43 -28.74 -9.80 -32.27
C ASP A 43 -29.56 -9.39 -31.03
N ASN A 44 -30.53 -10.26 -30.67
CA ASN A 44 -31.22 -10.08 -29.39
C ASN A 44 -30.29 -10.44 -28.25
N PRO A 45 -30.08 -9.54 -27.26
CA PRO A 45 -29.19 -9.81 -26.15
C PRO A 45 -29.69 -10.90 -25.19
N GLY A 46 -30.94 -11.32 -25.26
CA GLY A 46 -31.48 -12.45 -24.52
C GLY A 46 -31.56 -12.26 -23.02
N ASN A 47 -31.12 -13.26 -22.30
CA ASN A 47 -31.08 -13.29 -20.83
C ASN A 47 -29.62 -13.21 -20.33
N MET A 48 -29.40 -12.57 -19.19
CA MET A 48 -28.05 -12.45 -18.61
C MET A 48 -27.42 -13.79 -18.25
N ARG A 49 -28.23 -14.82 -18.01
CA ARG A 49 -27.76 -16.20 -17.76
C ARG A 49 -27.16 -16.87 -19.00
N ASP A 50 -27.53 -16.41 -20.19
CA ASP A 50 -27.00 -16.97 -21.44
C ASP A 50 -25.55 -16.55 -21.69
N HIS A 51 -25.08 -15.54 -20.95
CA HIS A 51 -23.72 -15.04 -21.03
C HIS A 51 -22.86 -15.65 -19.90
N LEU A 52 -21.90 -16.49 -20.29
CA LEU A 52 -21.04 -17.20 -19.33
C LEU A 52 -19.94 -16.30 -18.78
N PHE A 53 -19.90 -16.22 -17.47
CA PHE A 53 -18.80 -15.63 -16.71
C PHE A 53 -18.15 -16.73 -15.88
N TYR A 54 -16.86 -16.60 -15.65
CA TYR A 54 -16.08 -17.53 -14.85
C TYR A 54 -15.45 -16.81 -13.67
N THR A 55 -15.35 -17.49 -12.56
CA THR A 55 -14.55 -17.03 -11.42
C THR A 55 -13.06 -17.14 -11.74
N THR A 56 -12.21 -16.47 -10.97
CA THR A 56 -10.75 -16.51 -11.17
C THR A 56 -10.14 -17.90 -11.01
N ASP A 57 -10.85 -18.85 -10.39
CA ASP A 57 -10.53 -20.28 -10.32
C ASP A 57 -11.19 -21.11 -11.46
N MET A 58 -11.64 -20.43 -12.51
CA MET A 58 -12.19 -21.01 -13.74
C MET A 58 -13.49 -21.82 -13.56
N ARG A 59 -14.25 -21.59 -12.50
CA ARG A 59 -15.60 -22.14 -12.35
C ARG A 59 -16.62 -21.21 -12.98
N VAL A 60 -17.68 -21.78 -13.56
CA VAL A 60 -18.81 -20.98 -14.06
C VAL A 60 -19.42 -20.19 -12.91
N PHE A 61 -19.55 -18.88 -13.12
CA PHE A 61 -20.16 -17.99 -12.14
C PHE A 61 -21.69 -18.17 -12.15
N ASP A 62 -22.24 -18.58 -11.01
CA ASP A 62 -23.68 -18.74 -10.86
C ASP A 62 -24.35 -17.37 -10.63
N MET A 63 -25.03 -16.89 -11.68
CA MET A 63 -25.76 -15.63 -11.66
C MET A 63 -26.97 -15.68 -10.71
N ASP A 64 -27.63 -16.83 -10.59
CA ASP A 64 -28.79 -16.99 -9.71
C ASP A 64 -28.38 -16.97 -8.24
N ASP A 65 -27.22 -17.52 -7.91
CA ASP A 65 -26.67 -17.47 -6.56
C ASP A 65 -26.28 -16.03 -6.17
N CYS A 66 -25.72 -15.30 -7.12
CA CYS A 66 -25.46 -13.86 -6.94
C CYS A 66 -26.75 -13.10 -6.64
N MET A 67 -27.81 -13.32 -7.41
CA MET A 67 -29.09 -12.63 -7.23
C MET A 67 -29.78 -13.02 -5.93
N ARG A 68 -29.77 -14.31 -5.55
CA ARG A 68 -30.27 -14.79 -4.25
C ARG A 68 -29.54 -14.10 -3.10
N SER A 69 -28.22 -14.05 -3.17
CA SER A 69 -27.40 -13.39 -2.15
C SER A 69 -27.72 -11.88 -2.00
N MET A 70 -28.04 -11.19 -3.09
CA MET A 70 -28.47 -9.78 -3.03
C MET A 70 -29.83 -9.62 -2.38
N VAL A 71 -30.79 -10.51 -2.66
CA VAL A 71 -32.16 -10.46 -2.12
C VAL A 71 -32.19 -10.84 -0.63
N GLU A 72 -31.56 -11.95 -0.26
CA GLU A 72 -31.54 -12.48 1.12
C GLU A 72 -30.80 -11.56 2.08
N GLN A 73 -29.65 -10.97 1.65
CA GLN A 73 -28.84 -10.10 2.48
C GLN A 73 -29.29 -8.64 2.44
N LYS A 74 -30.38 -8.30 1.73
CA LYS A 74 -30.83 -6.91 1.48
C LYS A 74 -29.71 -6.01 0.97
N LYS A 75 -28.72 -6.57 0.30
CA LYS A 75 -27.61 -5.81 -0.28
C LYS A 75 -28.09 -5.12 -1.55
N ARG A 76 -27.96 -3.80 -1.59
CA ARG A 76 -28.28 -3.02 -2.80
C ARG A 76 -27.19 -3.09 -3.88
N ASN A 77 -26.00 -3.57 -3.57
CA ASN A 77 -24.87 -3.66 -4.47
C ASN A 77 -24.13 -4.99 -4.28
N PHE A 78 -23.70 -5.56 -5.39
CA PHE A 78 -22.79 -6.71 -5.46
C PHE A 78 -21.63 -6.36 -6.40
N HIS A 79 -20.42 -6.85 -6.13
CA HIS A 79 -19.27 -6.70 -7.03
C HIS A 79 -18.35 -7.91 -6.92
N LYS A 80 -17.76 -8.29 -8.05
CA LYS A 80 -16.80 -9.39 -8.13
C LYS A 80 -15.95 -9.26 -9.39
N THR A 81 -14.71 -9.72 -9.33
CA THR A 81 -13.88 -9.90 -10.52
C THR A 81 -14.20 -11.24 -11.16
N LEU A 82 -14.48 -11.23 -12.44
CA LEU A 82 -14.87 -12.40 -13.23
C LEU A 82 -14.07 -12.46 -14.52
N ILE A 83 -14.04 -13.62 -15.16
CA ILE A 83 -13.45 -13.85 -16.47
C ILE A 83 -14.57 -14.07 -17.46
N THR A 84 -14.53 -13.41 -18.61
CA THR A 84 -15.37 -13.72 -19.78
C THR A 84 -14.50 -14.29 -20.89
N ARG A 85 -15.01 -15.31 -21.63
CA ARG A 85 -14.30 -15.94 -22.73
C ARG A 85 -14.94 -15.60 -24.05
N ARG A 86 -14.10 -15.26 -25.03
CA ARG A 86 -14.51 -15.03 -26.41
C ARG A 86 -13.59 -15.80 -27.35
N GLY A 87 -14.00 -17.01 -27.75
CA GLY A 87 -13.13 -17.92 -28.50
C GLY A 87 -11.89 -18.28 -27.68
N GLU A 88 -10.70 -17.96 -28.19
CA GLU A 88 -9.43 -18.17 -27.49
C GLU A 88 -9.02 -16.99 -26.59
N THR A 89 -9.73 -15.87 -26.67
CA THR A 89 -9.42 -14.66 -25.84
C THR A 89 -10.22 -14.70 -24.54
N GLU A 90 -9.49 -14.61 -23.44
CA GLU A 90 -10.04 -14.43 -22.11
C GLU A 90 -9.94 -12.94 -21.74
N ARG A 91 -10.99 -12.39 -21.14
CA ARG A 91 -11.01 -11.03 -20.61
C ARG A 91 -11.35 -11.06 -19.15
N LEU A 92 -10.61 -10.32 -18.37
CA LEU A 92 -10.90 -10.10 -16.97
C LEU A 92 -11.81 -8.87 -16.84
N VAL A 93 -12.92 -9.04 -16.16
CA VAL A 93 -13.92 -7.99 -16.00
C VAL A 93 -14.23 -7.74 -14.53
N TYR A 94 -14.29 -6.48 -14.16
CA TYR A 94 -14.88 -6.09 -12.88
C TYR A 94 -16.38 -5.97 -13.05
N PHE A 95 -17.09 -6.83 -12.34
CA PHE A 95 -18.53 -6.99 -12.44
C PHE A 95 -19.20 -6.40 -11.21
N SER A 96 -20.07 -5.43 -11.39
CA SER A 96 -20.87 -4.89 -10.30
C SER A 96 -22.35 -4.86 -10.66
N VAL A 97 -23.21 -5.18 -9.69
CA VAL A 97 -24.66 -5.22 -9.84
C VAL A 97 -25.30 -4.30 -8.81
N LYS A 98 -26.25 -3.49 -9.25
CA LYS A 98 -27.05 -2.62 -8.39
C LYS A 98 -28.54 -2.81 -8.67
N GLY A 99 -29.29 -3.18 -7.63
CA GLY A 99 -30.76 -3.25 -7.71
C GLY A 99 -31.41 -1.88 -7.57
N PHE A 100 -32.42 -1.60 -8.37
CA PHE A 100 -33.27 -0.42 -8.24
C PHE A 100 -34.71 -0.75 -8.67
N SER A 101 -35.66 -0.02 -8.11
CA SER A 101 -37.10 -0.18 -8.44
C SER A 101 -37.61 1.06 -9.16
N LYS A 102 -38.38 0.86 -10.24
CA LYS A 102 -39.04 1.94 -11.00
C LYS A 102 -40.45 1.48 -11.38
N MET A 103 -41.45 2.33 -11.13
CA MET A 103 -42.86 2.06 -11.44
C MET A 103 -43.35 0.67 -10.92
N ASN A 104 -42.99 0.35 -9.67
CA ASN A 104 -43.35 -0.92 -9.01
C ASN A 104 -42.74 -2.18 -9.66
N GLN A 105 -41.69 -2.03 -10.47
CA GLN A 105 -40.93 -3.11 -11.06
C GLN A 105 -39.47 -3.02 -10.62
N ASP A 106 -38.87 -4.17 -10.33
CA ASP A 106 -37.48 -4.29 -9.91
C ASP A 106 -36.59 -4.54 -11.11
N PHE A 107 -35.48 -3.79 -11.16
CA PHE A 107 -34.46 -3.86 -12.20
C PHE A 107 -33.09 -4.02 -11.58
N TYR A 108 -32.18 -4.59 -12.35
CA TYR A 108 -30.78 -4.69 -12.01
C TYR A 108 -29.93 -3.96 -13.06
N LEU A 109 -29.05 -3.10 -12.58
CA LEU A 109 -28.03 -2.44 -13.39
C LEU A 109 -26.71 -3.18 -13.19
N PHE A 110 -26.22 -3.78 -14.25
CA PHE A 110 -24.90 -4.37 -14.31
C PHE A 110 -23.93 -3.36 -14.92
N ASN A 111 -22.83 -3.11 -14.21
CA ASN A 111 -21.69 -2.41 -14.75
C ASN A 111 -20.55 -3.42 -14.88
N ILE A 112 -20.05 -3.60 -16.11
CA ILE A 112 -19.02 -4.56 -16.46
C ILE A 112 -17.85 -3.79 -17.06
N THR A 113 -16.84 -3.53 -16.27
CA THR A 113 -15.62 -2.86 -16.70
C THR A 113 -14.62 -3.90 -17.15
N ASP A 114 -14.20 -3.83 -18.40
CA ASP A 114 -13.08 -4.64 -18.89
C ASP A 114 -11.82 -4.11 -18.22
N ILE A 115 -11.24 -4.94 -17.40
CA ILE A 115 -9.97 -4.66 -16.69
C ILE A 115 -8.85 -5.54 -17.24
N SER A 116 -9.08 -6.17 -18.43
CA SER A 116 -8.05 -7.00 -19.08
C SER A 116 -6.83 -6.20 -19.40
N ASP A 117 -6.98 -4.98 -19.96
CA ASP A 117 -5.85 -4.09 -20.25
C ASP A 117 -5.18 -3.60 -18.96
N GLU A 118 -5.95 -3.40 -17.88
CA GLU A 118 -5.44 -3.06 -16.55
C GLU A 118 -4.83 -4.27 -15.85
N MET A 119 -5.32 -5.49 -16.14
CA MET A 119 -4.81 -6.76 -15.63
C MET A 119 -3.97 -7.53 -16.66
N ASP A 120 -4.08 -7.29 -17.96
CA ASP A 120 -3.08 -7.67 -18.96
C ASP A 120 -1.82 -6.82 -18.80
N CYS A 121 -1.96 -5.63 -18.25
CA CYS A 121 -0.89 -4.94 -17.53
C CYS A 121 -0.40 -5.77 -16.32
N ILE A 122 -1.23 -6.63 -15.74
CA ILE A 122 -0.91 -7.50 -14.61
C ILE A 122 -0.57 -8.92 -15.08
N THR A 123 -1.08 -9.47 -16.19
CA THR A 123 -0.90 -10.88 -16.54
C THR A 123 -0.33 -11.21 -17.91
N HIS A 124 -0.64 -10.50 -19.00
CA HIS A 124 -0.16 -10.88 -20.36
C HIS A 124 -0.33 -9.76 -21.39
N SER A 125 0.63 -8.85 -21.54
CA SER A 125 0.94 -8.27 -22.87
C SER A 125 2.31 -7.60 -22.94
N PRO A 126 3.16 -8.00 -23.87
CA PRO A 126 4.44 -7.32 -24.12
C PRO A 126 4.28 -6.17 -25.13
N GLY A 127 3.29 -5.28 -24.92
CA GLY A 127 2.95 -4.29 -25.94
C GLY A 127 2.79 -2.84 -25.50
N THR A 128 2.51 -2.53 -24.23
CA THR A 128 2.30 -1.14 -23.79
C THR A 128 2.93 -0.80 -22.45
N PHE A 129 3.16 -1.79 -21.59
CA PHE A 129 4.02 -1.65 -20.41
C PHE A 129 5.15 -2.67 -20.54
N GLY A 130 6.40 -2.25 -20.41
CA GLY A 130 7.54 -3.16 -20.53
C GLY A 130 7.44 -4.30 -19.51
N LYS A 131 8.05 -5.47 -19.82
CA LYS A 131 8.14 -6.63 -18.89
C LYS A 131 8.52 -6.25 -17.44
N GLY A 132 9.10 -5.08 -17.25
CA GLY A 132 9.51 -4.52 -15.98
C GLY A 132 8.37 -4.07 -15.11
N GLU A 133 7.38 -3.40 -15.64
CA GLU A 133 6.26 -2.84 -14.85
C GLU A 133 5.35 -3.92 -14.27
N TYR A 134 5.18 -5.03 -14.98
CA TYR A 134 4.52 -6.23 -14.47
C TYR A 134 5.20 -6.80 -13.22
N LEU A 135 6.54 -6.90 -13.24
CA LEU A 135 7.30 -7.38 -12.08
C LEU A 135 7.17 -6.44 -10.88
N LEU A 136 7.11 -5.12 -11.13
CA LEU A 136 6.91 -4.09 -10.09
C LEU A 136 5.58 -4.24 -9.38
N ARG A 137 4.48 -4.28 -10.13
CA ARG A 137 3.11 -4.37 -9.58
C ARG A 137 2.84 -5.66 -8.83
N ARG A 138 3.57 -6.74 -9.15
CA ARG A 138 3.50 -8.01 -8.43
C ARG A 138 4.22 -7.97 -7.07
N LYS A 139 5.26 -7.14 -6.93
CA LYS A 139 6.07 -7.06 -5.71
C LYS A 139 5.66 -5.93 -4.78
N ILE A 140 5.37 -4.79 -5.36
CA ILE A 140 4.98 -3.59 -4.63
C ILE A 140 3.48 -3.41 -4.88
N ILE A 141 2.66 -3.64 -3.85
CA ILE A 141 1.21 -3.56 -3.96
C ILE A 141 0.76 -2.14 -3.65
N GLY A 142 -0.03 -1.55 -4.54
CA GLY A 142 -0.64 -0.25 -4.38
C GLY A 142 -1.17 0.33 -5.69
N HIS A 143 -2.19 1.17 -5.58
CA HIS A 143 -2.81 1.93 -6.67
C HIS A 143 -2.90 3.42 -6.35
N ASP A 144 -2.38 3.84 -5.18
CA ASP A 144 -2.30 5.26 -4.88
C ASP A 144 -1.38 5.95 -5.89
N THR A 145 -1.73 7.17 -6.29
CA THR A 145 -0.96 7.96 -7.28
C THR A 145 0.52 8.13 -6.90
N ARG A 146 0.83 8.13 -5.60
CA ARG A 146 2.20 8.17 -5.10
C ARG A 146 2.95 6.88 -5.38
N ILE A 147 2.30 5.72 -5.34
CA ILE A 147 2.90 4.43 -5.68
C ILE A 147 3.12 4.31 -7.19
N GLU A 148 2.20 4.84 -8.01
CA GLU A 148 2.41 4.94 -9.45
C GLU A 148 3.65 5.77 -9.79
N GLU A 149 3.87 6.87 -9.08
CA GLU A 149 5.10 7.66 -9.22
C GLU A 149 6.34 6.86 -8.79
N ILE A 150 6.25 6.04 -7.74
CA ILE A 150 7.35 5.15 -7.33
C ILE A 150 7.67 4.12 -8.41
N TYR A 151 6.67 3.51 -9.06
CA TYR A 151 6.92 2.60 -10.18
C TYR A 151 7.69 3.29 -11.31
N ARG A 152 7.27 4.50 -11.67
CA ARG A 152 7.97 5.30 -12.67
C ARG A 152 9.42 5.59 -12.27
N MET A 153 9.64 5.98 -11.01
CA MET A 153 10.99 6.25 -10.49
C MET A 153 11.86 5.00 -10.47
N ILE A 154 11.31 3.83 -10.11
CA ILE A 154 12.03 2.56 -10.15
C ILE A 154 12.46 2.21 -11.57
N SER A 155 11.58 2.36 -12.57
CA SER A 155 11.91 2.08 -13.98
C SER A 155 13.03 2.99 -14.47
N LEU A 156 12.95 4.31 -14.22
CA LEU A 156 14.00 5.25 -14.56
C LEU A 156 15.33 4.95 -13.86
N ALA A 157 15.25 4.57 -12.56
CA ALA A 157 16.43 4.18 -11.82
C ALA A 157 17.05 2.90 -12.39
N ALA A 158 16.24 1.91 -12.79
CA ALA A 158 16.73 0.64 -13.31
C ALA A 158 17.52 0.80 -14.63
N ASP A 159 17.03 1.66 -15.52
CA ASP A 159 17.67 1.97 -16.81
C ASP A 159 18.98 2.75 -16.66
N ALA A 160 19.16 3.46 -15.55
CA ALA A 160 20.34 4.25 -15.27
C ALA A 160 21.28 3.50 -14.30
N ASP A 161 22.55 3.33 -14.64
CA ASP A 161 23.57 2.73 -13.74
C ASP A 161 24.11 3.75 -12.74
N VAL A 162 23.21 4.38 -11.99
CA VAL A 162 23.53 5.39 -10.97
C VAL A 162 23.23 4.90 -9.56
N ASN A 163 23.87 5.52 -8.56
CA ASN A 163 23.56 5.24 -7.16
C ASN A 163 22.16 5.73 -6.82
N VAL A 164 21.42 4.93 -6.05
CA VAL A 164 20.05 5.23 -5.63
C VAL A 164 19.96 5.31 -4.11
N LEU A 165 19.35 6.37 -3.60
CA LEU A 165 19.00 6.51 -2.20
C LEU A 165 17.49 6.35 -2.02
N ILE A 166 17.07 5.36 -1.23
CA ILE A 166 15.67 5.10 -0.91
C ILE A 166 15.39 5.59 0.51
N GLN A 167 14.55 6.60 0.65
CA GLN A 167 14.17 7.17 1.95
C GLN A 167 12.74 6.80 2.29
N GLY A 168 12.43 6.68 3.58
CA GLY A 168 11.07 6.41 4.06
C GLY A 168 11.07 5.70 5.40
N GLU A 169 9.94 5.77 6.08
CA GLU A 169 9.77 5.17 7.40
C GLU A 169 10.04 3.65 7.39
N SER A 170 10.29 3.09 8.59
CA SER A 170 10.44 1.65 8.72
C SER A 170 9.16 0.93 8.29
N GLY A 171 9.30 -0.20 7.58
CA GLY A 171 8.14 -1.00 7.15
C GLY A 171 7.40 -0.50 5.91
N THR A 172 7.88 0.55 5.20
CA THR A 172 7.25 1.06 3.97
C THR A 172 7.53 0.23 2.73
N GLY A 173 8.50 -0.70 2.76
CA GLY A 173 8.84 -1.57 1.64
C GLY A 173 10.10 -1.15 0.86
N LYS A 174 11.03 -0.39 1.46
CA LYS A 174 12.29 0.05 0.82
C LYS A 174 13.10 -1.09 0.19
N GLU A 175 13.14 -2.25 0.86
CA GLU A 175 13.84 -3.43 0.35
C GLU A 175 13.22 -3.95 -0.95
N LEU A 176 11.87 -3.97 -1.05
CA LEU A 176 11.18 -4.38 -2.29
C LEU A 176 11.48 -3.45 -3.46
N VAL A 177 11.67 -2.16 -3.19
CA VAL A 177 12.11 -1.18 -4.20
C VAL A 177 13.52 -1.50 -4.69
N ALA A 178 14.44 -1.82 -3.77
CA ALA A 178 15.81 -2.19 -4.14
C ALA A 178 15.85 -3.50 -4.96
N ASP A 179 15.06 -4.51 -4.57
CA ASP A 179 14.89 -5.75 -5.34
C ASP A 179 14.41 -5.46 -6.77
N ALA A 180 13.38 -4.61 -6.87
CA ALA A 180 12.80 -4.24 -8.15
C ALA A 180 13.77 -3.47 -9.06
N ILE A 181 14.55 -2.53 -8.52
CA ILE A 181 15.57 -1.80 -9.27
C ILE A 181 16.63 -2.76 -9.83
N HIS A 182 17.09 -3.71 -9.02
CA HIS A 182 18.07 -4.69 -9.47
C HIS A 182 17.51 -5.61 -10.58
N GLU A 183 16.32 -6.17 -10.38
CA GLU A 183 15.69 -7.11 -11.33
C GLU A 183 15.34 -6.48 -12.68
N LEU A 184 15.10 -5.18 -12.71
CA LEU A 184 14.81 -4.44 -13.94
C LEU A 184 16.07 -3.90 -14.63
N SER A 185 17.21 -3.87 -13.93
CA SER A 185 18.46 -3.31 -14.45
C SER A 185 19.19 -4.28 -15.39
N ASP A 186 20.18 -3.76 -16.11
CA ASP A 186 21.09 -4.57 -16.93
C ASP A 186 21.95 -5.54 -16.09
N ARG A 187 22.04 -5.29 -14.77
CA ARG A 187 22.77 -6.13 -13.80
C ARG A 187 21.92 -7.25 -13.19
N LYS A 188 20.68 -7.47 -13.63
CA LYS A 188 19.71 -8.43 -13.08
C LYS A 188 20.18 -9.89 -12.98
N ASN A 189 21.11 -10.29 -13.83
CA ASN A 189 21.67 -11.64 -13.83
C ASN A 189 22.99 -11.75 -13.03
N ASN A 190 23.43 -10.64 -12.45
CA ASN A 190 24.65 -10.54 -11.66
C ASN A 190 24.33 -10.58 -10.15
N PRO A 191 25.33 -10.70 -9.27
CA PRO A 191 25.10 -10.79 -7.85
C PRO A 191 24.29 -9.59 -7.29
N PHE A 192 23.30 -9.89 -6.46
CA PHE A 192 22.60 -8.91 -5.63
C PHE A 192 22.88 -9.18 -4.17
N VAL A 193 23.71 -8.35 -3.55
CA VAL A 193 24.19 -8.55 -2.18
C VAL A 193 23.48 -7.55 -1.27
N LYS A 194 22.76 -8.06 -0.25
CA LYS A 194 22.05 -7.24 0.75
C LYS A 194 22.82 -7.19 2.05
N VAL A 195 22.94 -6.01 2.64
CA VAL A 195 23.58 -5.78 3.94
C VAL A 195 22.71 -4.85 4.76
N ASN A 196 22.32 -5.28 5.96
CA ASN A 196 21.69 -4.41 6.95
C ASN A 196 22.77 -3.83 7.87
N CYS A 197 22.96 -2.50 7.78
CA CYS A 197 24.02 -1.81 8.52
C CYS A 197 23.72 -1.62 10.01
N ALA A 198 22.47 -1.76 10.44
CA ALA A 198 22.09 -1.63 11.85
C ALA A 198 22.19 -2.96 12.63
N ALA A 199 22.26 -4.09 11.92
CA ALA A 199 22.18 -5.41 12.55
C ALA A 199 23.48 -5.89 13.22
N LEU A 200 24.61 -5.22 12.97
CA LEU A 200 25.94 -5.65 13.37
C LEU A 200 26.68 -4.59 14.18
N SER A 201 27.59 -5.01 15.07
CA SER A 201 28.53 -4.07 15.69
C SER A 201 29.47 -3.46 14.63
N GLU A 202 30.03 -2.29 14.90
CA GLU A 202 30.90 -1.55 13.95
C GLU A 202 32.02 -2.43 13.38
N THR A 203 32.76 -3.13 14.22
CA THR A 203 33.86 -4.01 13.80
C THR A 203 33.41 -5.19 12.96
N LEU A 204 32.25 -5.76 13.26
CA LEU A 204 31.67 -6.83 12.46
C LEU A 204 31.15 -6.31 11.14
N LEU A 205 30.48 -5.17 11.13
CA LEU A 205 29.98 -4.55 9.91
C LEU A 205 31.13 -4.19 8.96
N GLU A 206 32.22 -3.63 9.48
CA GLU A 206 33.42 -3.31 8.73
C GLU A 206 34.01 -4.57 8.09
N SER A 207 34.16 -5.64 8.88
CA SER A 207 34.65 -6.94 8.41
C SER A 207 33.73 -7.59 7.38
N GLU A 208 32.40 -7.48 7.53
CA GLU A 208 31.44 -7.98 6.54
C GLU A 208 31.52 -7.19 5.25
N LEU A 209 31.54 -5.85 5.30
CA LEU A 209 31.54 -4.99 4.12
C LEU A 209 32.85 -5.13 3.31
N PHE A 210 34.01 -4.97 3.97
CA PHE A 210 35.30 -4.84 3.30
C PHE A 210 36.10 -6.15 3.28
N GLY A 211 35.75 -7.14 4.13
CA GLY A 211 36.52 -8.34 4.35
C GLY A 211 37.69 -8.11 5.31
N HIS A 212 38.38 -9.15 5.68
CA HIS A 212 39.55 -9.06 6.55
C HIS A 212 40.60 -10.15 6.22
N VAL A 213 41.84 -9.89 6.62
CA VAL A 213 42.90 -10.88 6.60
C VAL A 213 43.05 -11.53 7.98
N LYS A 214 43.57 -12.77 7.99
CA LYS A 214 43.82 -13.50 9.23
C LYS A 214 44.68 -12.69 10.22
N GLY A 215 44.22 -12.60 11.46
CA GLY A 215 44.94 -11.91 12.54
C GLY A 215 44.65 -10.40 12.62
N SER A 216 43.78 -9.84 11.82
CA SER A 216 43.44 -8.39 11.80
C SER A 216 42.72 -7.90 13.06
N PHE A 217 41.99 -8.78 13.75
CA PHE A 217 41.34 -8.52 15.05
C PHE A 217 41.13 -9.80 15.85
N THR A 218 40.73 -9.69 17.11
CA THR A 218 40.45 -10.85 17.97
C THR A 218 39.26 -11.63 17.41
N GLY A 219 39.54 -12.88 16.94
CA GLY A 219 38.56 -13.74 16.26
C GLY A 219 38.73 -13.88 14.76
N ALA A 220 39.66 -13.15 14.13
CA ALA A 220 40.02 -13.29 12.72
C ALA A 220 40.92 -14.50 12.47
N TYR A 221 40.37 -15.71 12.53
CA TYR A 221 41.11 -16.98 12.40
C TYR A 221 41.51 -17.30 10.94
N LYS A 222 40.81 -16.76 9.95
CA LYS A 222 41.03 -16.98 8.53
C LYS A 222 40.73 -15.72 7.74
N ASP A 223 41.17 -15.65 6.49
CA ASP A 223 40.79 -14.58 5.56
C ASP A 223 39.30 -14.64 5.24
N LYS A 224 38.68 -13.48 5.04
CA LYS A 224 37.26 -13.35 4.66
C LYS A 224 37.09 -12.38 3.51
N THR A 225 36.34 -12.81 2.49
CA THR A 225 35.91 -11.95 1.38
C THR A 225 34.78 -11.03 1.82
N GLY A 226 34.92 -9.73 1.56
CA GLY A 226 33.92 -8.73 1.91
C GLY A 226 32.69 -8.72 0.97
N LYS A 227 31.59 -8.13 1.44
CA LYS A 227 30.35 -7.99 0.66
C LYS A 227 30.53 -7.14 -0.59
N PHE A 228 31.37 -6.10 -0.56
CA PHE A 228 31.70 -5.32 -1.75
C PHE A 228 32.39 -6.15 -2.84
N GLU A 229 33.30 -7.02 -2.45
CA GLU A 229 33.97 -7.95 -3.38
C GLU A 229 32.96 -8.99 -3.94
N GLN A 230 32.04 -9.50 -3.10
CA GLN A 230 30.98 -10.42 -3.52
C GLN A 230 29.98 -9.77 -4.50
N ALA A 231 29.77 -8.47 -4.39
CA ALA A 231 28.85 -7.72 -5.25
C ALA A 231 29.49 -7.26 -6.56
N ASN A 232 30.75 -7.63 -6.82
CA ASN A 232 31.47 -7.19 -8.00
C ASN A 232 30.77 -7.62 -9.31
N GLY A 233 30.59 -6.69 -10.23
CA GLY A 233 29.81 -6.85 -11.45
C GLY A 233 28.29 -6.69 -11.26
N GLY A 234 27.79 -6.69 -10.01
CA GLY A 234 26.37 -6.68 -9.67
C GLY A 234 25.90 -5.43 -8.96
N THR A 235 25.04 -5.62 -7.96
CA THR A 235 24.45 -4.54 -7.15
C THR A 235 24.61 -4.87 -5.66
N ILE A 236 24.96 -3.88 -4.87
CA ILE A 236 24.90 -3.98 -3.40
C ILE A 236 23.78 -3.11 -2.86
N PHE A 237 22.98 -3.67 -1.97
CA PHE A 237 21.94 -2.97 -1.23
C PHE A 237 22.38 -2.77 0.22
N LEU A 238 22.47 -1.50 0.64
CA LEU A 238 22.88 -1.10 1.99
C LEU A 238 21.64 -0.56 2.71
N ASP A 239 21.01 -1.39 3.53
CA ASP A 239 19.86 -0.97 4.33
C ASP A 239 20.32 -0.28 5.61
N GLU A 240 19.52 0.71 6.05
CA GLU A 240 19.78 1.55 7.23
C GLU A 240 21.17 2.23 7.18
N ILE A 241 21.50 2.83 6.02
CA ILE A 241 22.80 3.50 5.80
C ILE A 241 23.07 4.65 6.77
N GLY A 242 22.02 5.23 7.37
CA GLY A 242 22.12 6.27 8.39
C GLY A 242 22.67 5.79 9.73
N GLU A 243 22.91 4.48 9.90
CA GLU A 243 23.42 3.89 11.15
C GLU A 243 24.95 3.66 11.15
N ILE A 244 25.63 3.82 10.01
CA ILE A 244 27.05 3.53 9.90
C ILE A 244 27.90 4.58 10.63
N SER A 245 28.99 4.12 11.28
CA SER A 245 29.95 4.99 11.96
C SER A 245 30.75 5.88 10.99
N GLN A 246 31.34 6.94 11.49
CA GLN A 246 32.16 7.84 10.67
C GLN A 246 33.36 7.12 10.01
N SER A 247 33.96 6.11 10.67
CA SER A 247 35.03 5.32 10.10
C SER A 247 34.60 4.56 8.85
N ILE A 248 33.43 3.92 8.92
CA ILE A 248 32.83 3.20 7.76
C ILE A 248 32.44 4.18 6.67
N GLN A 249 31.89 5.37 7.02
CA GLN A 249 31.55 6.40 6.04
C GLN A 249 32.77 6.83 5.20
N VAL A 250 33.95 6.99 5.81
CA VAL A 250 35.18 7.34 5.10
C VAL A 250 35.58 6.24 4.12
N LYS A 251 35.53 4.97 4.54
CA LYS A 251 35.83 3.84 3.66
C LYS A 251 34.84 3.70 2.52
N LEU A 252 33.54 3.86 2.81
CA LEU A 252 32.49 3.81 1.81
C LEU A 252 32.64 4.93 0.76
N LEU A 253 33.04 6.14 1.20
CA LEU A 253 33.31 7.23 0.28
C LEU A 253 34.42 6.88 -0.74
N ARG A 254 35.51 6.23 -0.30
CA ARG A 254 36.57 5.73 -1.20
C ARG A 254 36.02 4.71 -2.20
N VAL A 255 35.18 3.78 -1.75
CA VAL A 255 34.53 2.82 -2.65
C VAL A 255 33.73 3.51 -3.75
N LEU A 256 32.97 4.57 -3.38
CA LEU A 256 32.17 5.35 -4.31
C LEU A 256 33.00 6.19 -5.30
N GLN A 257 34.16 6.67 -4.87
CA GLN A 257 35.03 7.55 -5.66
C GLN A 257 36.01 6.76 -6.53
N ASP A 258 36.76 5.86 -5.89
CA ASP A 258 37.91 5.20 -6.49
C ASP A 258 37.58 3.79 -7.04
N LYS A 259 36.37 3.28 -6.73
CA LYS A 259 35.97 1.91 -7.06
C LYS A 259 36.96 0.87 -6.54
N THR A 260 37.50 1.11 -5.35
CA THR A 260 38.47 0.21 -4.69
C THR A 260 38.08 -0.04 -3.24
N ILE A 261 38.42 -1.22 -2.77
CA ILE A 261 38.29 -1.63 -1.36
C ILE A 261 39.64 -2.04 -0.80
N GLU A 262 39.82 -1.89 0.50
CA GLU A 262 40.95 -2.40 1.27
C GLU A 262 40.39 -3.30 2.38
N LYS A 263 40.94 -4.53 2.51
CA LYS A 263 40.54 -5.45 3.58
C LYS A 263 41.05 -4.98 4.94
N VAL A 264 40.31 -5.27 5.99
CA VAL A 264 40.74 -4.94 7.35
C VAL A 264 42.04 -5.68 7.66
N GLY A 265 43.09 -4.94 8.01
CA GLY A 265 44.42 -5.47 8.27
C GLY A 265 45.30 -5.70 7.03
N ASP A 266 44.89 -5.27 5.86
CA ASP A 266 45.69 -5.30 4.61
C ASP A 266 45.70 -3.91 3.96
N ASN A 267 46.81 -3.58 3.32
CA ASN A 267 46.95 -2.32 2.55
C ASN A 267 46.78 -2.54 1.01
N LYS A 268 46.42 -3.74 0.59
CA LYS A 268 46.17 -4.04 -0.82
C LYS A 268 44.80 -3.53 -1.25
N SER A 269 44.78 -2.64 -2.24
CA SER A 269 43.54 -2.18 -2.86
C SER A 269 43.06 -3.19 -3.91
N VAL A 270 41.81 -3.57 -3.84
CA VAL A 270 41.09 -4.44 -4.77
C VAL A 270 40.10 -3.60 -5.57
N LYS A 271 40.14 -3.61 -6.88
CA LYS A 271 39.14 -2.93 -7.72
C LYS A 271 37.83 -3.68 -7.71
N VAL A 272 36.74 -2.94 -7.59
CA VAL A 272 35.37 -3.45 -7.60
C VAL A 272 34.50 -2.57 -8.49
N ASP A 273 33.66 -3.19 -9.30
CA ASP A 273 32.65 -2.50 -10.08
C ASP A 273 31.28 -2.99 -9.65
N MET A 274 30.54 -2.15 -8.95
CA MET A 274 29.18 -2.47 -8.52
C MET A 274 28.33 -1.21 -8.47
N ARG A 275 27.04 -1.41 -8.61
CA ARG A 275 26.02 -0.41 -8.39
C ARG A 275 25.64 -0.39 -6.91
N ILE A 276 25.46 0.80 -6.33
CA ILE A 276 25.05 0.95 -4.92
C ILE A 276 23.61 1.45 -4.87
N VAL A 277 22.78 0.70 -4.15
CA VAL A 277 21.43 1.10 -3.71
C VAL A 277 21.45 1.20 -2.20
N ALA A 278 21.18 2.38 -1.65
CA ALA A 278 21.17 2.60 -0.20
C ALA A 278 19.76 2.92 0.29
N ALA A 279 19.40 2.48 1.50
CA ALA A 279 18.12 2.81 2.12
C ALA A 279 18.29 3.33 3.55
N THR A 280 17.39 4.20 3.99
CA THR A 280 17.36 4.70 5.36
C THR A 280 15.96 5.19 5.76
N ASN A 281 15.66 5.09 7.04
CA ASN A 281 14.49 5.73 7.67
C ASN A 281 14.84 7.07 8.34
N LYS A 282 16.14 7.43 8.40
CA LYS A 282 16.61 8.67 9.04
C LYS A 282 16.67 9.82 8.05
N ASP A 283 16.44 11.03 8.54
CA ASP A 283 16.76 12.25 7.80
C ASP A 283 18.28 12.47 7.79
N LEU A 284 18.93 12.09 6.68
CA LEU A 284 20.38 12.26 6.52
C LEU A 284 20.81 13.73 6.58
N ARG A 285 19.96 14.67 6.17
CA ARG A 285 20.27 16.11 6.27
C ARG A 285 20.33 16.58 7.72
N GLU A 286 19.46 16.05 8.58
CA GLU A 286 19.54 16.30 10.01
C GLU A 286 20.80 15.68 10.62
N LEU A 287 21.17 14.48 10.23
CA LEU A 287 22.42 13.83 10.68
C LEU A 287 23.66 14.59 10.22
N ILE A 288 23.65 15.19 9.03
CA ILE A 288 24.73 16.09 8.55
C ILE A 288 24.84 17.32 9.44
N ARG A 289 23.71 17.99 9.74
CA ARG A 289 23.71 19.15 10.66
C ARG A 289 24.26 18.82 12.05
N LYS A 290 24.07 17.59 12.51
CA LYS A 290 24.60 17.07 13.78
C LYS A 290 26.03 16.55 13.70
N ASN A 291 26.71 16.63 12.54
CA ASN A 291 28.03 16.06 12.26
C ASN A 291 28.12 14.52 12.50
N ILE A 292 27.01 13.80 12.40
CA ILE A 292 26.94 12.35 12.52
C ILE A 292 27.15 11.68 11.16
N PHE A 293 26.63 12.28 10.10
CA PHE A 293 26.77 11.81 8.72
C PHE A 293 27.55 12.84 7.89
N ARG A 294 28.44 12.34 7.01
CA ARG A 294 29.30 13.21 6.18
C ARG A 294 28.53 13.73 4.98
N GLU A 295 28.67 14.99 4.70
CA GLU A 295 28.03 15.67 3.58
C GLU A 295 28.55 15.16 2.20
N ASP A 296 29.87 14.92 2.10
CA ASP A 296 30.49 14.40 0.87
C ASP A 296 29.94 13.00 0.50
N LEU A 297 29.77 12.12 1.48
CA LEU A 297 29.17 10.81 1.28
C LEU A 297 27.68 10.93 0.85
N PHE A 298 26.93 11.82 1.47
CA PHE A 298 25.52 12.06 1.12
C PHE A 298 25.37 12.41 -0.36
N TYR A 299 26.14 13.36 -0.89
CA TYR A 299 26.04 13.74 -2.31
C TYR A 299 26.47 12.62 -3.27
N ARG A 300 27.35 11.73 -2.85
CA ARG A 300 27.75 10.55 -3.67
C ARG A 300 26.72 9.43 -3.67
N LEU A 301 25.95 9.28 -2.58
CA LEU A 301 24.85 8.31 -2.50
C LEU A 301 23.56 8.84 -3.13
N ASN A 302 23.25 10.11 -2.92
CA ASN A 302 21.99 10.74 -3.32
C ASN A 302 22.04 11.30 -4.75
N VAL A 303 22.42 10.45 -5.72
CA VAL A 303 22.37 10.81 -7.14
C VAL A 303 20.94 10.69 -7.67
N PHE A 304 20.24 9.65 -7.30
CA PHE A 304 18.82 9.44 -7.60
C PHE A 304 18.07 9.12 -6.31
N ASN A 305 17.05 9.93 -5.96
CA ASN A 305 16.32 9.78 -4.71
C ASN A 305 14.92 9.24 -4.92
N ILE A 306 14.54 8.21 -4.15
CA ILE A 306 13.20 7.65 -4.12
C ILE A 306 12.67 7.78 -2.69
N VAL A 307 11.54 8.47 -2.50
CA VAL A 307 10.94 8.67 -1.18
C VAL A 307 9.67 7.82 -1.08
N MET A 308 9.71 6.81 -0.21
CA MET A 308 8.57 5.91 0.02
C MET A 308 7.53 6.57 0.91
N PRO A 309 6.28 6.71 0.43
CA PRO A 309 5.21 7.28 1.24
C PRO A 309 4.84 6.34 2.40
N PRO A 310 4.55 6.86 3.60
CA PRO A 310 4.03 6.08 4.69
C PRO A 310 2.61 5.59 4.39
N LEU A 311 2.20 4.49 5.03
CA LEU A 311 0.90 3.84 4.74
C LEU A 311 -0.30 4.75 5.03
N ARG A 312 -0.20 5.62 6.05
CA ARG A 312 -1.22 6.64 6.37
C ARG A 312 -1.48 7.67 5.26
N GLU A 313 -0.57 7.80 4.31
CA GLU A 313 -0.74 8.69 3.15
C GLU A 313 -1.30 7.96 1.92
N ARG A 314 -1.43 6.63 1.95
CA ARG A 314 -1.94 5.78 0.88
C ARG A 314 -3.01 4.81 1.38
N HIS A 315 -4.03 5.36 2.04
CA HIS A 315 -5.10 4.58 2.67
C HIS A 315 -5.84 3.66 1.68
N LEU A 316 -5.92 4.04 0.40
CA LEU A 316 -6.57 3.24 -0.64
C LEU A 316 -5.87 1.89 -0.89
N ASP A 317 -4.60 1.77 -0.50
CA ASP A 317 -3.84 0.53 -0.65
C ASP A 317 -4.10 -0.47 0.49
N ILE A 318 -4.64 -0.01 1.64
CA ILE A 318 -4.85 -0.86 2.83
C ILE A 318 -5.73 -2.08 2.53
N PRO A 319 -6.91 -1.95 1.89
CA PRO A 319 -7.74 -3.12 1.58
C PRO A 319 -7.04 -4.15 0.70
N MET A 320 -6.29 -3.69 -0.30
CA MET A 320 -5.54 -4.56 -1.22
C MET A 320 -4.41 -5.30 -0.52
N LEU A 321 -3.68 -4.60 0.35
CA LEU A 321 -2.62 -5.20 1.16
C LEU A 321 -3.19 -6.28 2.10
N ILE A 322 -4.34 -6.01 2.72
CA ILE A 322 -5.04 -6.99 3.56
C ILE A 322 -5.43 -8.22 2.74
N GLU A 323 -6.04 -8.03 1.58
CA GLU A 323 -6.44 -9.13 0.69
C GLU A 323 -5.22 -9.97 0.28
N PHE A 324 -4.14 -9.34 -0.12
CA PHE A 324 -2.88 -10.01 -0.43
C PHE A 324 -2.33 -10.83 0.75
N PHE A 325 -2.33 -10.28 1.97
CA PHE A 325 -1.85 -11.02 3.14
C PHE A 325 -2.78 -12.18 3.48
N LEU A 326 -4.09 -12.01 3.40
CA LEU A 326 -5.05 -13.10 3.61
C LEU A 326 -4.85 -14.23 2.60
N GLU A 327 -4.68 -13.91 1.32
CA GLU A 327 -4.37 -14.92 0.31
C GLU A 327 -3.06 -15.65 0.61
N LYS A 328 -2.01 -14.91 0.97
CA LYS A 328 -0.70 -15.47 1.35
C LYS A 328 -0.84 -16.44 2.52
N PHE A 329 -1.57 -16.06 3.57
CA PHE A 329 -1.75 -16.89 4.77
C PHE A 329 -2.68 -18.08 4.49
N ASN A 330 -3.74 -17.91 3.72
CA ASN A 330 -4.62 -19.01 3.30
C ASN A 330 -3.85 -20.08 2.51
N ARG A 331 -2.91 -19.69 1.63
CA ARG A 331 -2.08 -20.64 0.87
C ARG A 331 -1.10 -21.41 1.75
N SER A 332 -0.64 -20.83 2.86
CA SER A 332 0.32 -21.46 3.77
C SER A 332 -0.32 -22.30 4.87
N THR A 333 -1.64 -22.25 5.01
CA THR A 333 -2.40 -22.93 6.06
C THR A 333 -3.62 -23.68 5.49
N SER A 334 -4.29 -24.48 6.33
CA SER A 334 -5.57 -25.10 5.98
C SER A 334 -6.80 -24.21 6.23
N LYS A 335 -6.60 -22.98 6.73
CA LYS A 335 -7.70 -22.03 6.95
C LYS A 335 -8.18 -21.46 5.63
N ASN A 336 -9.44 -21.03 5.60
CA ASN A 336 -10.05 -20.36 4.43
C ASN A 336 -10.78 -19.10 4.89
N ILE A 337 -10.00 -18.05 5.20
CA ILE A 337 -10.51 -16.76 5.61
C ILE A 337 -10.88 -15.97 4.35
N LYS A 338 -12.15 -15.59 4.23
CA LYS A 338 -12.70 -14.93 3.03
C LYS A 338 -12.51 -13.43 2.99
N GLY A 339 -12.14 -12.82 4.11
CA GLY A 339 -11.98 -11.36 4.19
C GLY A 339 -12.06 -10.82 5.61
N VAL A 340 -12.35 -9.54 5.68
CA VAL A 340 -12.47 -8.76 6.92
C VAL A 340 -13.89 -8.19 7.00
N SER A 341 -14.50 -8.18 8.19
CA SER A 341 -15.80 -7.58 8.40
C SER A 341 -15.77 -6.06 8.16
N ARG A 342 -16.95 -5.47 7.93
CA ARG A 342 -17.04 -4.03 7.64
C ARG A 342 -16.49 -3.17 8.79
N ASP A 343 -16.78 -3.56 10.03
CA ASP A 343 -16.36 -2.80 11.20
C ASP A 343 -14.86 -2.96 11.46
N ALA A 344 -14.31 -4.17 11.28
CA ALA A 344 -12.88 -4.40 11.34
C ALA A 344 -12.13 -3.65 10.22
N MET A 345 -12.65 -3.65 8.99
CA MET A 345 -12.07 -2.88 7.89
C MET A 345 -12.05 -1.38 8.19
N LYS A 346 -13.13 -0.85 8.76
CA LYS A 346 -13.19 0.56 9.17
C LYS A 346 -12.11 0.87 10.21
N THR A 347 -11.96 0.03 11.23
CA THR A 347 -10.90 0.18 12.24
C THR A 347 -9.51 0.17 11.63
N LEU A 348 -9.25 -0.75 10.70
CA LEU A 348 -7.97 -0.85 9.99
C LEU A 348 -7.68 0.37 9.09
N MET A 349 -8.71 0.93 8.46
CA MET A 349 -8.59 2.14 7.63
C MET A 349 -8.35 3.42 8.43
N GLU A 350 -8.88 3.50 9.66
CA GLU A 350 -8.74 4.66 10.54
C GLU A 350 -7.44 4.65 11.35
N TYR A 351 -6.75 3.51 11.44
CA TYR A 351 -5.50 3.39 12.18
C TYR A 351 -4.33 4.00 11.40
N PRO A 352 -3.41 4.75 12.04
CA PRO A 352 -2.37 5.53 11.34
C PRO A 352 -1.14 4.73 10.90
N TRP A 353 -1.01 3.47 11.30
CA TRP A 353 0.05 2.55 10.88
C TRP A 353 1.48 3.09 11.08
N PRO A 354 1.92 3.41 12.30
CA PRO A 354 3.28 3.88 12.55
C PRO A 354 4.37 2.90 12.09
N GLY A 355 4.11 1.59 12.13
CA GLY A 355 4.97 0.55 11.59
C GLY A 355 4.68 0.18 10.12
N ASN A 356 3.84 0.97 9.45
CA ASN A 356 3.53 0.86 8.02
C ASN A 356 3.05 -0.55 7.60
N ILE A 357 3.51 -1.06 6.45
CA ILE A 357 3.09 -2.36 5.92
C ILE A 357 3.53 -3.51 6.82
N ARG A 358 4.67 -3.39 7.51
CA ARG A 358 5.14 -4.44 8.43
C ARG A 358 4.18 -4.61 9.61
N GLU A 359 3.70 -3.52 10.16
CA GLU A 359 2.70 -3.55 11.23
C GLU A 359 1.35 -4.07 10.74
N LEU A 360 0.90 -3.62 9.56
CA LEU A 360 -0.32 -4.12 8.93
C LEU A 360 -0.25 -5.64 8.70
N GLN A 361 0.86 -6.15 8.17
CA GLN A 361 1.07 -7.58 7.98
C GLN A 361 0.96 -8.34 9.30
N ASN A 362 1.66 -7.87 10.34
CA ASN A 362 1.62 -8.50 11.67
C ASN A 362 0.21 -8.49 12.27
N ALA A 363 -0.53 -7.39 12.10
CA ALA A 363 -1.90 -7.26 12.59
C ALA A 363 -2.85 -8.23 11.88
N VAL A 364 -2.74 -8.36 10.55
CA VAL A 364 -3.54 -9.31 9.77
C VAL A 364 -3.15 -10.75 10.12
N GLU A 365 -1.87 -11.05 10.32
CA GLU A 365 -1.39 -12.38 10.74
C GLU A 365 -1.92 -12.74 12.12
N HIS A 366 -1.85 -11.81 13.09
CA HIS A 366 -2.42 -11.99 14.42
C HIS A 366 -3.92 -12.32 14.35
N ALA A 367 -4.69 -11.49 13.62
CA ALA A 367 -6.12 -11.71 13.44
C ALA A 367 -6.41 -13.05 12.73
N PHE A 368 -5.61 -13.39 11.72
CA PHE A 368 -5.70 -14.67 11.01
C PHE A 368 -5.52 -15.88 11.92
N VAL A 369 -4.65 -15.78 12.93
CA VAL A 369 -4.45 -16.85 13.93
C VAL A 369 -5.66 -17.01 14.84
N LEU A 370 -6.24 -15.90 15.31
CA LEU A 370 -7.33 -15.89 16.30
C LEU A 370 -8.71 -16.19 15.71
N VAL A 371 -8.94 -15.80 14.46
CA VAL A 371 -10.25 -15.94 13.82
C VAL A 371 -10.74 -17.39 13.84
N ARG A 372 -11.99 -17.57 14.33
CA ARG A 372 -12.67 -18.87 14.40
C ARG A 372 -13.65 -19.10 13.24
N GLY A 373 -14.10 -18.02 12.62
CA GLY A 373 -14.98 -18.02 11.46
C GLY A 373 -14.23 -17.94 10.15
N ASN A 374 -14.89 -17.40 9.13
CA ASN A 374 -14.34 -17.15 7.81
C ASN A 374 -14.15 -15.67 7.47
N LEU A 375 -14.43 -14.78 8.44
CA LEU A 375 -14.19 -13.32 8.36
C LEU A 375 -13.46 -12.88 9.62
N ILE A 376 -12.50 -11.99 9.48
CA ILE A 376 -11.82 -11.32 10.59
C ILE A 376 -12.79 -10.27 11.16
N GLU A 377 -13.06 -10.35 12.45
CA GLU A 377 -13.88 -9.39 13.19
C GLU A 377 -12.98 -8.41 13.98
N VAL A 378 -13.58 -7.37 14.55
CA VAL A 378 -12.84 -6.35 15.35
C VAL A 378 -12.12 -6.99 16.54
N GLU A 379 -12.76 -7.99 17.17
CA GLU A 379 -12.24 -8.71 18.32
C GLU A 379 -10.98 -9.52 18.01
N ASP A 380 -10.78 -9.92 16.76
CA ASP A 380 -9.61 -10.66 16.32
C ASP A 380 -8.39 -9.74 16.12
N LEU A 381 -8.60 -8.42 15.99
CA LEU A 381 -7.52 -7.46 15.79
C LEU A 381 -6.70 -7.26 17.07
N PRO A 382 -5.40 -6.90 16.98
CA PRO A 382 -4.60 -6.50 18.14
C PRO A 382 -5.25 -5.38 18.96
N GLU A 383 -5.03 -5.41 20.28
CA GLU A 383 -5.68 -4.48 21.21
C GLU A 383 -5.33 -3.01 20.92
N GLU A 384 -4.09 -2.75 20.51
CA GLU A 384 -3.60 -1.42 20.16
C GLU A 384 -4.39 -0.81 18.99
N ILE A 385 -4.75 -1.65 18.02
CA ILE A 385 -5.52 -1.23 16.83
C ILE A 385 -6.99 -1.05 17.21
N ARG A 386 -7.56 -1.96 18.01
CA ARG A 386 -8.94 -1.87 18.48
C ARG A 386 -9.22 -0.61 19.31
N ASN A 387 -8.26 -0.26 20.17
CA ASN A 387 -8.38 0.87 21.09
C ASN A 387 -7.88 2.19 20.50
N GLY A 388 -7.34 2.19 19.29
CA GLY A 388 -6.67 3.35 18.68
C GLY A 388 -5.43 3.82 19.46
N MET A 389 -4.85 2.94 20.29
CA MET A 389 -3.66 3.25 21.08
C MET A 389 -2.42 3.16 20.18
N PHE A 390 -1.74 4.27 20.02
CA PHE A 390 -0.47 4.34 19.28
C PHE A 390 0.65 3.71 20.12
N ALA A 391 1.27 2.67 19.63
CA ALA A 391 2.49 2.10 20.22
C ALA A 391 3.71 3.07 20.19
N GLY A 392 3.58 4.22 19.53
CA GLY A 392 4.60 5.26 19.41
C GLY A 392 4.73 6.20 20.60
N SER A 393 3.77 6.21 21.54
CA SER A 393 3.76 7.17 22.65
C SER A 393 4.63 6.79 23.85
N LEU A 394 5.34 5.67 23.81
CA LEU A 394 6.12 5.19 24.98
C LEU A 394 7.65 5.38 24.87
N LYS A 395 8.18 6.01 23.82
CA LYS A 395 9.65 6.21 23.68
C LYS A 395 10.15 7.67 23.63
N ASP A 396 9.27 8.69 23.60
CA ASP A 396 9.68 10.10 23.52
C ASP A 396 9.22 10.95 24.71
N VAL A 397 9.23 10.40 25.93
CA VAL A 397 8.94 11.14 27.18
C VAL A 397 10.23 11.63 27.87
N ASP A 398 11.37 11.67 27.18
CA ASP A 398 12.52 12.42 27.69
C ASP A 398 13.12 13.29 26.59
N ASN A 399 12.90 14.60 26.73
CA ASN A 399 13.40 15.75 26.00
C ASN A 399 12.56 16.27 24.82
N GLN A 400 11.54 17.08 25.12
CA GLN A 400 11.50 18.50 24.71
C GLN A 400 10.26 19.17 25.31
N GLN A 401 10.50 20.16 26.10
CA GLN A 401 9.50 21.12 26.61
C GLN A 401 8.87 21.90 25.45
N ASN A 402 7.55 22.04 25.55
CA ASN A 402 6.69 23.06 24.98
C ASN A 402 6.13 22.90 23.56
N ASN A 403 4.81 22.84 23.51
CA ASN A 403 3.89 23.40 22.52
C ASN A 403 3.36 22.52 21.37
N ASP A 404 3.01 21.22 21.55
CA ASP A 404 2.01 20.64 20.61
C ASP A 404 1.24 19.42 21.17
N LEU A 405 1.53 19.01 22.41
CA LEU A 405 0.85 17.87 23.06
C LEU A 405 -0.59 18.18 23.53
N SER A 406 -0.97 19.45 23.53
CA SER A 406 -2.32 19.86 23.99
C SER A 406 -3.42 19.57 22.97
N ALA A 407 -3.14 19.56 21.67
CA ALA A 407 -4.16 19.39 20.66
C ALA A 407 -4.62 17.92 20.52
N THR A 408 -3.72 16.95 20.49
CA THR A 408 -4.03 15.54 20.19
C THR A 408 -4.69 14.82 21.36
N VAL A 409 -4.28 15.08 22.60
CA VAL A 409 -4.95 14.58 23.82
C VAL A 409 -6.30 15.25 24.00
N TYR A 410 -6.41 16.52 23.62
CA TYR A 410 -7.63 17.30 23.64
C TYR A 410 -8.71 16.74 22.72
N TYR A 411 -8.35 16.21 21.53
CA TYR A 411 -9.25 15.60 20.57
C TYR A 411 -9.82 14.24 21.04
N ALA A 412 -8.99 13.38 21.63
CA ALA A 412 -9.42 12.05 22.10
C ALA A 412 -10.47 12.12 23.22
N GLU A 413 -10.42 13.16 24.08
CA GLU A 413 -11.42 13.36 25.13
C GLU A 413 -12.76 13.91 24.64
N ILE A 414 -12.77 14.72 23.57
CA ILE A 414 -13.99 15.31 23.00
C ILE A 414 -14.88 14.23 22.36
N PHE A 415 -14.30 13.18 21.76
CA PHE A 415 -15.03 12.13 21.03
C PHE A 415 -15.49 10.95 21.88
N ARG A 416 -15.23 10.89 23.17
CA ARG A 416 -15.83 9.88 24.06
C ARG A 416 -17.35 10.06 24.17
N LYS A 417 -18.09 9.41 23.27
CA LYS A 417 -19.53 9.24 23.40
C LYS A 417 -19.81 8.21 24.50
N ASN A 418 -20.47 8.64 25.58
CA ASN A 418 -21.02 7.70 26.56
C ASN A 418 -22.11 6.83 25.92
N LYS A 419 -22.36 5.61 26.47
CA LYS A 419 -23.44 4.66 26.09
C LYS A 419 -24.84 5.27 25.90
N SER A 420 -25.05 6.56 26.24
CA SER A 420 -26.33 7.30 26.07
C SER A 420 -26.36 8.25 24.87
N GLY A 421 -25.31 8.26 24.01
CA GLY A 421 -25.27 9.06 22.78
C GLY A 421 -25.18 10.59 22.99
N ARG A 422 -24.97 11.08 24.22
CA ARG A 422 -24.87 12.51 24.51
C ARG A 422 -23.43 12.96 24.61
N LEU A 423 -23.07 13.97 23.83
CA LEU A 423 -21.76 14.59 23.83
C LEU A 423 -21.49 15.28 25.17
N LYS A 424 -20.54 14.82 25.98
CA LYS A 424 -20.08 15.55 27.18
C LYS A 424 -18.87 16.38 26.78
N ILE A 425 -19.04 17.68 26.65
CA ILE A 425 -17.98 18.64 26.37
C ILE A 425 -18.01 19.72 27.47
N ASN A 426 -16.86 20.07 28.03
CA ASN A 426 -16.73 21.13 29.01
C ASN A 426 -16.57 22.52 28.34
N LYS A 427 -16.52 23.61 29.14
CA LYS A 427 -16.46 24.99 28.63
C LYS A 427 -15.19 25.25 27.84
N GLU A 428 -14.03 24.82 28.33
CA GLU A 428 -12.72 25.05 27.72
C GLU A 428 -12.60 24.29 26.40
N GLN A 429 -13.07 23.04 26.38
CA GLN A 429 -13.09 22.21 25.18
C GLN A 429 -14.00 22.79 24.08
N LEU A 430 -15.20 23.30 24.47
CA LEU A 430 -16.09 23.92 23.49
C LEU A 430 -15.52 25.23 22.96
N LYS A 431 -14.85 26.02 23.81
CA LYS A 431 -14.19 27.24 23.41
C LYS A 431 -13.05 26.98 22.41
N GLY A 432 -12.20 25.98 22.67
CA GLY A 432 -11.12 25.60 21.75
C GLY A 432 -11.62 25.17 20.36
N VAL A 433 -12.70 24.38 20.29
CA VAL A 433 -13.31 23.98 19.02
C VAL A 433 -13.95 25.15 18.29
N LEU A 434 -14.54 26.12 19.01
CA LEU A 434 -15.06 27.36 18.43
C LEU A 434 -13.93 28.24 17.85
N GLU A 435 -12.83 28.38 18.57
CA GLU A 435 -11.63 29.13 18.12
C GLU A 435 -11.02 28.52 16.87
N MET A 436 -10.90 27.18 16.79
CA MET A 436 -10.40 26.46 15.60
C MET A 436 -11.27 26.64 14.36
N ASN A 437 -12.55 26.92 14.54
CA ASN A 437 -13.48 27.14 13.44
C ASN A 437 -13.85 28.62 13.27
N ASP A 438 -12.98 29.52 13.74
CA ASP A 438 -13.17 30.98 13.65
C ASP A 438 -14.52 31.44 14.22
N TRP A 439 -14.98 30.79 15.30
CA TRP A 439 -16.29 31.04 15.92
C TRP A 439 -17.49 30.80 14.99
N ASN A 440 -17.28 30.10 13.87
CA ASN A 440 -18.34 29.74 12.94
C ASN A 440 -19.18 28.58 13.50
N GLN A 441 -20.37 28.93 14.01
CA GLN A 441 -21.27 27.95 14.64
C GLN A 441 -21.72 26.82 13.72
N SER A 442 -21.87 27.05 12.42
CA SER A 442 -22.25 26.00 11.46
C SER A 442 -21.13 24.99 11.28
N LYS A 443 -19.91 25.47 10.98
CA LYS A 443 -18.71 24.63 10.86
C LYS A 443 -18.42 23.88 12.18
N THR A 444 -18.58 24.55 13.33
CA THR A 444 -18.38 23.92 14.64
C THR A 444 -19.41 22.85 14.95
N ALA A 445 -20.68 23.04 14.56
CA ALA A 445 -21.74 22.06 14.75
C ALA A 445 -21.50 20.82 13.88
N ASP A 446 -21.14 21.01 12.61
CA ASP A 446 -20.77 19.94 11.67
C ASP A 446 -19.55 19.17 12.17
N TYR A 447 -18.52 19.87 12.64
CA TYR A 447 -17.31 19.28 13.22
C TYR A 447 -17.60 18.40 14.46
N LEU A 448 -18.50 18.86 15.32
CA LEU A 448 -18.92 18.11 16.53
C LEU A 448 -19.98 17.04 16.25
N GLY A 449 -20.47 16.90 15.01
CA GLY A 449 -21.52 15.96 14.61
C GLY A 449 -22.85 16.20 15.34
N ILE A 450 -23.19 17.46 15.66
CA ILE A 450 -24.42 17.87 16.33
C ILE A 450 -25.14 18.96 15.52
N SER A 451 -26.43 19.11 15.74
CA SER A 451 -27.16 20.21 15.10
C SER A 451 -26.73 21.58 15.63
N ARG A 452 -26.80 22.61 14.82
CA ARG A 452 -26.51 24.00 15.20
C ARG A 452 -27.34 24.45 16.42
N VAL A 453 -28.58 24.00 16.51
CA VAL A 453 -29.45 24.27 17.66
C VAL A 453 -28.94 23.59 18.94
N ALA A 454 -28.40 22.38 18.82
CA ALA A 454 -27.82 21.66 19.96
C ALA A 454 -26.52 22.33 20.42
N LEU A 455 -25.69 22.81 19.49
CA LEU A 455 -24.49 23.59 19.79
C LEU A 455 -24.85 24.88 20.52
N TRP A 456 -25.80 25.67 20.00
CA TRP A 456 -26.23 26.90 20.61
C TRP A 456 -26.77 26.72 22.06
N LYS A 457 -27.59 25.69 22.27
CA LYS A 457 -28.06 25.35 23.63
C LYS A 457 -26.90 25.01 24.57
N LYS A 458 -25.87 24.37 24.07
CA LYS A 458 -24.68 23.99 24.84
C LYS A 458 -23.79 25.19 25.15
N MET A 459 -23.57 26.09 24.18
CA MET A 459 -22.90 27.37 24.38
C MET A 459 -23.56 28.20 25.45
N LYS A 460 -24.89 28.38 25.35
CA LYS A 460 -25.66 29.12 26.36
C LYS A 460 -25.59 28.48 27.75
N LYS A 461 -25.56 27.14 27.84
CA LYS A 461 -25.46 26.43 29.14
C LYS A 461 -24.08 26.56 29.77
N LEU A 462 -23.03 26.73 28.98
CA LEU A 462 -21.60 26.84 29.39
C LEU A 462 -21.14 28.29 29.52
N GLY A 463 -22.00 29.26 29.22
CA GLY A 463 -21.66 30.69 29.29
C GLY A 463 -20.65 31.14 28.25
N LEU A 464 -20.83 30.68 26.99
CA LEU A 464 -20.07 31.05 25.80
C LEU A 464 -20.96 31.76 24.80
#